data_25cfa60a6fdaca1d1f7030a5efcba0e2
#
_entry.id   25cfa60a6fdaca1d1f7030a5efcba0e2
#
_cell.length_a   1.000
_cell.length_b   1.000
_cell.length_c   1.000
_cell.angle_alpha   90.00
_cell.angle_beta   90.00
_cell.angle_gamma   90.00
#
_symmetry.space_group_name_H-M   'P 1'
#
loop_
_entity.id
_entity.type
_entity.pdbx_description
1 polymer ?
#
loop_
_entity_poly.entity_id
_entity_poly.type
_entity_poly.pdbx_seq_one_letter_code
_entity_poly.pdbx_strand_id
1 'polypeptide(L)'
;MNKHVHLDRVVKNFLDNLVLSKPIYEMSADDAREFLAEIQQRDYENLTANVEDISVFSENVGDISIRLVKPEEFKDDILPLVVYCHGGGWVMGDADVYDMTIKTIAKYSKSAVAFINYPRSPEF
;
A
#
# COMPACT_ATOMS: atom_id res chain seq x y z
N MET A 1 0.10 -31.77 -14.04
CA MET A 1 -0.44 -31.10 -15.26
C MET A 1 -0.11 -29.61 -15.13
N ASN A 2 1.06 -29.19 -15.63
CA ASN A 2 1.49 -27.79 -15.57
C ASN A 2 0.65 -26.98 -16.56
N LYS A 3 -0.37 -26.27 -16.07
CA LYS A 3 -0.97 -25.19 -16.86
C LYS A 3 0.08 -24.07 -16.92
N HIS A 4 0.75 -23.92 -18.03
CA HIS A 4 1.59 -22.76 -18.30
C HIS A 4 0.67 -21.53 -18.28
N VAL A 5 0.67 -20.80 -17.17
CA VAL A 5 0.04 -19.48 -17.09
C VAL A 5 0.87 -18.59 -17.99
N HIS A 6 0.26 -18.07 -19.06
CA HIS A 6 0.90 -17.08 -19.93
C HIS A 6 0.96 -15.75 -19.15
N LEU A 7 2.13 -15.48 -18.56
CA LEU A 7 2.41 -14.21 -17.91
C LEU A 7 2.84 -13.18 -18.96
N ASP A 8 2.45 -11.93 -18.76
CA ASP A 8 3.04 -10.81 -19.48
C ASP A 8 4.57 -10.82 -19.33
N ARG A 9 5.30 -10.40 -20.38
CA ARG A 9 6.76 -10.44 -20.39
C ARG A 9 7.38 -9.61 -19.26
N VAL A 10 6.78 -8.47 -18.91
CA VAL A 10 7.27 -7.59 -17.84
C VAL A 10 7.10 -8.28 -16.49
N VAL A 11 5.93 -8.87 -16.25
CA VAL A 11 5.64 -9.62 -15.02
C VAL A 11 6.56 -10.83 -14.90
N LYS A 12 6.75 -11.57 -16.00
CA LYS A 12 7.67 -12.72 -16.00
C LYS A 12 9.09 -12.32 -15.67
N ASN A 13 9.62 -11.27 -16.31
CA ASN A 13 10.97 -10.77 -16.03
C ASN A 13 11.11 -10.31 -14.57
N PHE A 14 10.10 -9.65 -14.01
CA PHE A 14 10.10 -9.27 -12.60
C PHE A 14 10.20 -10.49 -11.70
N LEU A 15 9.36 -11.50 -11.91
CA LEU A 15 9.35 -12.72 -11.12
C LEU A 15 10.63 -13.54 -11.27
N ASP A 16 11.20 -13.64 -12.48
CA ASP A 16 12.45 -14.34 -12.75
C ASP A 16 13.66 -13.68 -12.03
N ASN A 17 13.59 -12.37 -11.78
CA ASN A 17 14.64 -11.63 -11.07
C ASN A 17 14.35 -11.45 -9.56
N LEU A 18 13.21 -11.89 -9.09
CA LEU A 18 12.84 -11.81 -7.69
C LEU A 18 13.58 -12.89 -6.90
N VAL A 19 14.64 -12.49 -6.20
CA VAL A 19 15.43 -13.42 -5.37
C VAL A 19 14.78 -13.52 -3.99
N LEU A 20 14.17 -14.64 -3.69
CA LEU A 20 13.62 -14.97 -2.38
C LEU A 20 14.56 -15.95 -1.67
N SER A 21 14.97 -15.63 -0.45
CA SER A 21 15.74 -16.56 0.40
C SER A 21 14.90 -17.75 0.84
N LYS A 22 13.60 -17.53 1.04
CA LYS A 22 12.57 -18.52 1.36
C LYS A 22 11.20 -18.03 0.89
N PRO A 23 10.23 -18.92 0.70
CA PRO A 23 8.86 -18.52 0.35
C PRO A 23 8.25 -17.57 1.39
N ILE A 24 7.44 -16.60 0.96
CA ILE A 24 6.82 -15.60 1.85
C ILE A 24 6.03 -16.26 2.99
N TYR A 25 5.33 -17.37 2.72
CA TYR A 25 4.54 -18.09 3.73
C TYR A 25 5.39 -18.81 4.81
N GLU A 26 6.72 -18.86 4.63
CA GLU A 26 7.69 -19.38 5.62
C GLU A 26 8.42 -18.25 6.35
N MET A 27 8.16 -17.00 5.99
CA MET A 27 8.73 -15.82 6.64
C MET A 27 8.00 -15.51 7.94
N SER A 28 8.69 -14.88 8.89
CA SER A 28 8.01 -14.19 10.00
C SER A 28 7.19 -13.02 9.44
N ALA A 29 6.23 -12.50 10.23
CA ALA A 29 5.45 -11.33 9.81
C ALA A 29 6.36 -10.14 9.52
N ASP A 30 7.37 -9.91 10.35
CA ASP A 30 8.31 -8.79 10.22
C ASP A 30 9.18 -8.95 8.97
N ASP A 31 9.77 -10.12 8.74
CA ASP A 31 10.56 -10.40 7.51
C ASP A 31 9.71 -10.19 6.24
N ALA A 32 8.44 -10.63 6.25
CA ALA A 32 7.55 -10.47 5.11
C ALA A 32 7.17 -9.00 4.85
N ARG A 33 7.00 -8.21 5.91
CA ARG A 33 6.75 -6.75 5.82
C ARG A 33 7.95 -6.02 5.26
N GLU A 34 9.15 -6.32 5.80
CA GLU A 34 10.41 -5.73 5.32
C GLU A 34 10.65 -6.09 3.86
N PHE A 35 10.50 -7.35 3.49
CA PHE A 35 10.60 -7.79 2.10
C PHE A 35 9.63 -7.03 1.17
N LEU A 36 8.36 -6.87 1.56
CA LEU A 36 7.40 -6.10 0.75
C LEU A 36 7.83 -4.64 0.61
N ALA A 37 8.30 -4.02 1.69
CA ALA A 37 8.79 -2.63 1.67
C ALA A 37 9.97 -2.49 0.72
N GLU A 38 10.94 -3.42 0.74
CA GLU A 38 12.11 -3.41 -0.13
C GLU A 38 11.72 -3.52 -1.62
N ILE A 39 10.86 -4.44 -2.00
CA ILE A 39 10.46 -4.63 -3.41
C ILE A 39 9.58 -3.49 -3.94
N GLN A 40 8.95 -2.72 -3.05
CA GLN A 40 8.17 -1.53 -3.39
C GLN A 40 9.02 -0.24 -3.40
N GLN A 41 10.22 -0.27 -2.83
CA GLN A 41 11.17 0.85 -2.95
C GLN A 41 11.64 0.94 -4.40
N ARG A 42 11.12 1.92 -5.13
CA ARG A 42 11.55 2.25 -6.48
C ARG A 42 11.75 3.76 -6.59
N ASP A 43 12.72 4.16 -7.39
CA ASP A 43 12.90 5.56 -7.81
C ASP A 43 11.74 5.97 -8.74
N TYR A 44 10.62 6.29 -8.14
CA TYR A 44 9.52 6.93 -8.87
C TYR A 44 9.69 8.45 -8.83
N GLU A 45 9.25 9.15 -9.87
CA GLU A 45 9.03 10.59 -9.79
C GLU A 45 8.14 10.86 -8.56
N ASN A 46 8.65 11.62 -7.60
CA ASN A 46 7.91 11.97 -6.41
C ASN A 46 6.66 12.76 -6.81
N LEU A 47 5.50 12.12 -6.74
CA LEU A 47 4.25 12.82 -6.89
C LEU A 47 4.03 13.68 -5.65
N THR A 48 4.01 15.00 -5.86
CA THR A 48 3.66 15.94 -4.80
C THR A 48 2.18 15.79 -4.45
N ALA A 49 1.88 15.72 -3.17
CA ALA A 49 0.54 15.67 -2.63
C ALA A 49 0.52 16.26 -1.22
N ASN A 50 -0.61 16.80 -0.81
CA ASN A 50 -0.86 17.14 0.57
C ASN A 50 -1.20 15.84 1.33
N VAL A 51 -0.41 15.53 2.38
CA VAL A 51 -0.54 14.31 3.18
C VAL A 51 -0.75 14.68 4.63
N GLU A 52 -1.77 14.10 5.25
CA GLU A 52 -2.09 14.27 6.66
C GLU A 52 -2.38 12.90 7.29
N ASP A 53 -1.73 12.58 8.41
CA ASP A 53 -2.03 11.39 9.17
C ASP A 53 -2.92 11.75 10.36
N ILE A 54 -4.09 11.11 10.45
CA ILE A 54 -5.04 11.27 11.54
C ILE A 54 -5.26 9.96 12.27
N SER A 55 -5.75 10.01 13.50
CA SER A 55 -6.15 8.84 14.29
C SER A 55 -7.65 8.85 14.54
N VAL A 56 -8.28 7.69 14.36
CA VAL A 56 -9.69 7.48 14.67
C VAL A 56 -9.80 6.34 15.68
N PHE A 57 -10.45 6.63 16.82
CA PHE A 57 -10.66 5.61 17.84
C PHE A 57 -11.82 4.67 17.48
N SER A 58 -11.57 3.37 17.64
CA SER A 58 -12.57 2.30 17.50
C SER A 58 -12.64 1.52 18.80
N GLU A 59 -13.84 1.27 19.31
CA GLU A 59 -14.06 0.51 20.54
C GLU A 59 -13.53 -0.92 20.49
N ASN A 60 -13.46 -1.50 19.29
CA ASN A 60 -13.06 -2.90 19.10
C ASN A 60 -11.54 -3.10 18.98
N VAL A 61 -10.82 -2.12 18.42
CA VAL A 61 -9.40 -2.28 18.03
C VAL A 61 -8.50 -1.12 18.49
N GLY A 62 -9.07 -0.12 19.19
CA GLY A 62 -8.33 1.06 19.63
C GLY A 62 -8.12 2.08 18.50
N ASP A 63 -6.99 2.78 18.52
CA ASP A 63 -6.67 3.83 17.56
C ASP A 63 -6.28 3.25 16.20
N ILE A 64 -6.96 3.71 15.16
CA ILE A 64 -6.67 3.37 13.77
C ILE A 64 -6.07 4.60 13.09
N SER A 65 -4.86 4.44 12.56
CA SER A 65 -4.21 5.49 11.76
C SER A 65 -4.82 5.52 10.36
N ILE A 66 -5.13 6.73 9.89
CA ILE A 66 -5.64 6.97 8.54
C ILE A 66 -4.75 8.03 7.88
N ARG A 67 -4.17 7.71 6.72
CA ARG A 67 -3.46 8.68 5.91
C ARG A 67 -4.41 9.30 4.90
N LEU A 68 -4.63 10.62 5.02
CA LEU A 68 -5.38 11.41 4.05
C LEU A 68 -4.42 11.99 3.01
N VAL A 69 -4.72 11.78 1.74
CA VAL A 69 -3.92 12.28 0.63
C VAL A 69 -4.82 13.07 -0.30
N LYS A 70 -4.45 14.33 -0.56
CA LYS A 70 -5.10 15.18 -1.57
C LYS A 70 -4.09 15.58 -2.63
N PRO A 71 -4.50 15.76 -3.90
CA PRO A 71 -3.64 16.40 -4.89
C PRO A 71 -3.24 17.80 -4.39
N GLU A 72 -1.98 18.19 -4.54
CA GLU A 72 -1.48 19.47 -4.04
C GLU A 72 -2.26 20.67 -4.61
N GLU A 73 -2.68 20.57 -5.88
CA GLU A 73 -3.43 21.60 -6.59
C GLU A 73 -4.83 21.85 -6.01
N PHE A 74 -5.38 20.86 -5.26
CA PHE A 74 -6.74 20.87 -4.71
C PHE A 74 -6.78 20.66 -3.20
N LYS A 75 -5.67 20.95 -2.51
CA LYS A 75 -5.55 20.66 -1.06
C LYS A 75 -6.60 21.36 -0.20
N ASP A 76 -7.01 22.55 -0.60
CA ASP A 76 -7.99 23.38 0.12
C ASP A 76 -9.44 23.16 -0.37
N ASP A 77 -9.64 22.30 -1.37
CA ASP A 77 -10.93 22.05 -1.98
C ASP A 77 -11.70 20.93 -1.26
N ILE A 78 -13.02 20.96 -1.42
CA ILE A 78 -13.88 19.83 -1.04
C ILE A 78 -13.88 18.83 -2.20
N LEU A 79 -13.30 17.67 -1.96
CA LEU A 79 -13.11 16.63 -2.96
C LEU A 79 -13.96 15.39 -2.65
N PRO A 80 -14.32 14.61 -3.68
CA PRO A 80 -14.82 13.26 -3.47
C PRO A 80 -13.81 12.45 -2.65
N LEU A 81 -14.28 11.55 -1.79
CA LEU A 81 -13.44 10.74 -0.92
C LEU A 81 -13.39 9.29 -1.43
N VAL A 82 -12.19 8.78 -1.64
CA VAL A 82 -11.91 7.37 -1.86
C VAL A 82 -11.40 6.75 -0.56
N VAL A 83 -12.09 5.77 -0.02
CA VAL A 83 -11.61 4.97 1.11
C VAL A 83 -10.81 3.79 0.56
N TYR A 84 -9.53 3.71 0.94
CA TYR A 84 -8.61 2.70 0.43
C TYR A 84 -8.20 1.73 1.54
N CYS A 85 -8.62 0.47 1.41
CA CYS A 85 -8.19 -0.63 2.26
C CYS A 85 -7.20 -1.49 1.48
N HIS A 86 -5.96 -1.54 1.94
CA HIS A 86 -4.88 -2.18 1.20
C HIS A 86 -4.92 -3.71 1.27
N GLY A 87 -4.29 -4.37 0.28
CA GLY A 87 -3.99 -5.79 0.31
C GLY A 87 -2.72 -6.10 1.11
N GLY A 88 -2.37 -7.39 1.23
CA GLY A 88 -1.16 -7.84 1.94
C GLY A 88 -1.40 -9.06 2.81
N GLY A 89 -2.49 -9.82 2.54
CA GLY A 89 -2.82 -11.05 3.27
C GLY A 89 -3.11 -10.80 4.75
N TRP A 90 -3.62 -9.62 5.10
CA TRP A 90 -3.85 -9.12 6.47
C TRP A 90 -2.59 -8.99 7.34
N VAL A 91 -1.41 -9.33 6.83
CA VAL A 91 -0.13 -9.32 7.55
C VAL A 91 0.77 -8.18 7.09
N MET A 92 0.83 -7.95 5.79
CA MET A 92 1.75 -7.00 5.16
C MET A 92 1.03 -5.74 4.67
N GLY A 93 1.83 -4.73 4.34
CA GLY A 93 1.37 -3.46 3.76
C GLY A 93 1.07 -2.39 4.80
N ASP A 94 1.29 -1.15 4.43
CA ASP A 94 1.00 0.06 5.19
C ASP A 94 0.98 1.27 4.26
N ALA A 95 0.77 2.47 4.80
CA ALA A 95 0.66 3.69 4.04
C ALA A 95 1.96 4.07 3.31
N ASP A 96 3.12 3.66 3.81
CA ASP A 96 4.42 3.96 3.18
C ASP A 96 4.66 3.05 1.97
N VAL A 97 4.34 1.76 2.10
CA VAL A 97 4.40 0.79 0.99
C VAL A 97 3.46 1.20 -0.16
N TYR A 98 2.30 1.75 0.16
CA TYR A 98 1.29 2.17 -0.81
C TYR A 98 1.33 3.65 -1.18
N ASP A 99 2.32 4.43 -0.70
CA ASP A 99 2.40 5.89 -0.86
C ASP A 99 2.20 6.34 -2.32
N MET A 100 2.96 5.75 -3.24
CA MET A 100 2.83 6.07 -4.67
C MET A 100 1.48 5.70 -5.25
N THR A 101 0.91 4.58 -4.82
CA THR A 101 -0.41 4.13 -5.30
C THR A 101 -1.50 5.11 -4.90
N ILE A 102 -1.53 5.51 -3.62
CA ILE A 102 -2.56 6.44 -3.13
C ILE A 102 -2.39 7.86 -3.67
N LYS A 103 -1.16 8.35 -3.83
CA LYS A 103 -0.87 9.62 -4.50
C LYS A 103 -1.29 9.61 -5.97
N THR A 104 -1.04 8.49 -6.66
CA THR A 104 -1.46 8.30 -8.05
C THR A 104 -2.98 8.33 -8.17
N ILE A 105 -3.68 7.60 -7.31
CA ILE A 105 -5.15 7.61 -7.27
C ILE A 105 -5.65 9.03 -7.02
N ALA A 106 -5.16 9.70 -5.97
CA ALA A 106 -5.59 11.06 -5.63
C ALA A 106 -5.40 12.01 -6.82
N LYS A 107 -4.21 12.03 -7.43
CA LYS A 107 -3.88 12.93 -8.53
C LYS A 107 -4.77 12.74 -9.75
N TYR A 108 -4.89 11.50 -10.23
CA TYR A 108 -5.59 11.24 -11.50
C TYR A 108 -7.11 11.19 -11.37
N SER A 109 -7.64 10.84 -10.19
CA SER A 109 -9.09 10.91 -9.93
C SER A 109 -9.56 12.28 -9.44
N LYS A 110 -8.64 13.20 -9.09
CA LYS A 110 -8.92 14.47 -8.44
C LYS A 110 -9.79 14.30 -7.18
N SER A 111 -9.45 13.31 -6.37
CA SER A 111 -10.18 12.92 -5.16
C SER A 111 -9.24 12.95 -3.95
N ALA A 112 -9.80 13.12 -2.77
CA ALA A 112 -9.10 12.79 -1.54
C ALA A 112 -9.07 11.26 -1.37
N VAL A 113 -7.95 10.70 -0.89
CA VAL A 113 -7.82 9.28 -0.58
C VAL A 113 -7.61 9.14 0.93
N ALA A 114 -8.47 8.38 1.59
CA ALA A 114 -8.29 7.97 2.97
C ALA A 114 -7.75 6.52 2.97
N PHE A 115 -6.45 6.38 3.21
CA PHE A 115 -5.81 5.08 3.36
C PHE A 115 -5.94 4.60 4.79
N ILE A 116 -6.54 3.44 4.99
CA ILE A 116 -6.78 2.88 6.31
C ILE A 116 -5.62 1.97 6.70
N ASN A 117 -4.81 2.38 7.70
CA ASN A 117 -3.83 1.50 8.33
C ASN A 117 -4.55 0.63 9.37
N TYR A 118 -5.34 -0.32 8.89
CA TYR A 118 -6.06 -1.22 9.78
C TYR A 118 -5.11 -2.14 10.57
N PRO A 119 -5.50 -2.57 11.77
CA PRO A 119 -4.73 -3.53 12.56
C PRO A 119 -4.43 -4.81 11.78
N ARG A 120 -3.17 -5.28 11.85
CA ARG A 120 -2.69 -6.43 11.05
C ARG A 120 -2.44 -7.64 11.94
N SER A 121 -2.57 -8.83 11.35
CA SER A 121 -2.14 -10.08 11.99
C SER A 121 -0.60 -10.16 12.02
N PRO A 122 0.00 -10.86 13.00
CA PRO A 122 -0.66 -11.67 14.06
C PRO A 122 -1.01 -10.87 15.33
N GLU A 123 -0.76 -9.56 15.37
CA GLU A 123 -0.92 -8.74 16.57
C GLU A 123 -2.41 -8.52 16.92
N PHE A 124 -3.32 -8.66 15.93
CA PHE A 124 -4.76 -8.43 16.06
C PHE A 124 -5.58 -9.57 15.44
#